data_c7d7307d2c58085e6884bb9661b2484a
#
_entry.id   c7d7307d2c58085e6884bb9661b2484a
#
_cell.length_a   1.000
_cell.length_b   1.000
_cell.length_c   1.000
_cell.angle_alpha   90.00
_cell.angle_beta   90.00
_cell.angle_gamma   90.00
#
_symmetry.space_group_name_H-M   'P 1'
#
loop_
_entity.id
_entity.type
_entity.pdbx_description
1 polymer ?
#
loop_
_entity_poly.entity_id
_entity_poly.type
_entity_poly.pdbx_seq_one_letter_code
_entity_poly.pdbx_strand_id
1 'polypeptide(L)'
;MKPISFIIPSRNNLKYLKWCYNSIRKNLGYIHEICIADDASEDGTWEWLQDISKKDLGVKIHRNKGPERQGLVVLYDKLVKDYSTNDVIMIFHADMYACPGLDKALFKHLKKGTIVCATRVEPSLHPPGPEKIVADYGIEPEEFDEQKFLTDLNNFRDKEKITNGIFAPWAI
;
A
#
# COMPACT_ATOMS: atom_id res chain seq x y z
N MET A 1 -15.96 -10.46 5.96
CA MET A 1 -14.93 -9.43 5.84
C MET A 1 -15.52 -8.25 5.11
N LYS A 2 -15.12 -7.03 5.41
CA LYS A 2 -15.54 -5.81 4.71
C LYS A 2 -14.43 -5.36 3.75
N PRO A 3 -14.73 -4.58 2.70
CA PRO A 3 -13.68 -3.99 1.88
C PRO A 3 -12.86 -2.95 2.67
N ILE A 4 -11.63 -2.72 2.22
CA ILE A 4 -10.69 -1.73 2.75
C ILE A 4 -10.53 -0.64 1.70
N SER A 5 -10.34 0.60 2.11
CA SER A 5 -9.85 1.69 1.25
C SER A 5 -8.34 1.82 1.39
N PHE A 6 -7.60 1.41 0.37
CA PHE A 6 -6.15 1.64 0.28
C PHE A 6 -5.89 3.08 -0.13
N ILE A 7 -5.07 3.80 0.61
CA ILE A 7 -4.75 5.22 0.42
C ILE A 7 -3.31 5.34 -0.03
N ILE A 8 -3.09 5.72 -1.29
CA ILE A 8 -1.79 5.60 -1.96
C ILE A 8 -1.44 6.90 -2.70
N PRO A 9 -0.76 7.85 -2.05
CA PRO A 9 -0.14 8.96 -2.78
C PRO A 9 1.09 8.47 -3.55
N SER A 10 1.30 9.03 -4.75
CA SER A 10 2.43 8.70 -5.62
C SER A 10 2.97 9.93 -6.33
N ARG A 11 4.26 9.93 -6.66
CA ARG A 11 4.88 10.91 -7.53
C ARG A 11 6.09 10.30 -8.25
N ASN A 12 6.10 10.42 -9.59
CA ASN A 12 7.21 9.94 -10.43
C ASN A 12 7.65 8.52 -10.05
N ASN A 13 6.67 7.64 -9.87
CA ASN A 13 6.88 6.30 -9.33
C ASN A 13 6.04 5.24 -10.06
N LEU A 14 5.79 5.45 -11.36
CA LEU A 14 4.86 4.65 -12.17
C LEU A 14 5.16 3.15 -12.11
N LYS A 15 6.44 2.77 -12.20
CA LYS A 15 6.88 1.38 -12.18
C LYS A 15 6.45 0.66 -10.90
N TYR A 16 6.77 1.25 -9.76
CA TYR A 16 6.42 0.69 -8.45
C TYR A 16 4.91 0.76 -8.19
N LEU A 17 4.26 1.85 -8.59
CA LEU A 17 2.80 1.99 -8.43
C LEU A 17 2.03 0.91 -9.19
N LYS A 18 2.46 0.56 -10.41
CA LYS A 18 1.89 -0.57 -11.16
C LYS A 18 2.08 -1.89 -10.43
N TRP A 19 3.26 -2.14 -9.91
CA TRP A 19 3.59 -3.34 -9.15
C TRP A 19 2.77 -3.43 -7.85
N CYS A 20 2.67 -2.33 -7.10
CA CYS A 20 1.84 -2.20 -5.92
C CYS A 20 0.37 -2.51 -6.23
N TYR A 21 -0.23 -1.81 -7.20
CA TYR A 21 -1.61 -2.04 -7.64
C TYR A 21 -1.88 -3.50 -8.04
N ASN A 22 -1.01 -4.05 -8.87
CA ASN A 22 -1.14 -5.43 -9.33
C ASN A 22 -1.09 -6.43 -8.15
N SER A 23 -0.23 -6.18 -7.16
CA SER A 23 -0.14 -7.02 -5.96
C SER A 23 -1.42 -6.99 -5.13
N ILE A 24 -2.04 -5.83 -4.95
CA ILE A 24 -3.32 -5.68 -4.25
C ILE A 24 -4.40 -6.49 -4.98
N ARG A 25 -4.52 -6.35 -6.31
CA ARG A 25 -5.53 -7.05 -7.10
C ARG A 25 -5.32 -8.56 -7.20
N LYS A 26 -4.04 -9.00 -7.25
CA LYS A 26 -3.67 -10.41 -7.33
C LYS A 26 -3.85 -11.17 -6.02
N ASN A 27 -3.48 -10.54 -4.91
CA ASN A 27 -3.17 -11.26 -3.67
C ASN A 27 -4.24 -11.13 -2.58
N LEU A 28 -5.15 -10.16 -2.68
CA LEU A 28 -6.15 -9.94 -1.65
C LEU A 28 -7.48 -10.63 -1.99
N GLY A 29 -8.18 -11.04 -0.94
CA GLY A 29 -9.39 -11.87 -1.08
C GLY A 29 -10.66 -11.09 -1.42
N TYR A 30 -10.61 -9.76 -1.45
CA TYR A 30 -11.72 -8.87 -1.74
C TYR A 30 -11.37 -7.86 -2.84
N ILE A 31 -12.41 -7.37 -3.52
CA ILE A 31 -12.28 -6.19 -4.37
C ILE A 31 -12.25 -4.97 -3.45
N HIS A 32 -11.05 -4.58 -3.04
CA HIS A 32 -10.84 -3.40 -2.21
C HIS A 32 -10.91 -2.12 -3.05
N GLU A 33 -11.27 -1.02 -2.40
CA GLU A 33 -11.15 0.31 -2.97
C GLU A 33 -9.69 0.76 -2.93
N ILE A 34 -9.20 1.35 -4.02
CA ILE A 34 -7.85 1.89 -4.11
C ILE A 34 -7.95 3.37 -4.48
N CYS A 35 -7.66 4.24 -3.53
CA CYS A 35 -7.64 5.68 -3.70
C CYS A 35 -6.20 6.14 -3.96
N ILE A 36 -5.92 6.63 -5.17
CA ILE A 36 -4.56 7.02 -5.59
C ILE A 36 -4.51 8.52 -5.88
N ALA A 37 -3.51 9.20 -5.34
CA ALA A 37 -3.22 10.59 -5.68
C ALA A 37 -1.91 10.70 -6.45
N ASP A 38 -1.95 11.40 -7.56
CA ASP A 38 -0.78 11.81 -8.34
C ASP A 38 -0.34 13.22 -7.93
N ASP A 39 0.87 13.38 -7.39
CA ASP A 39 1.43 14.65 -6.94
C ASP A 39 2.28 15.32 -8.05
N ALA A 40 1.64 15.68 -9.16
CA ALA A 40 2.27 16.32 -10.31
C ALA A 40 3.41 15.48 -10.92
N SER A 41 3.13 14.23 -11.26
CA SER A 41 4.08 13.36 -11.95
C SER A 41 4.27 13.73 -13.42
N GLU A 42 5.46 13.42 -13.95
CA GLU A 42 5.89 13.65 -15.34
C GLU A 42 6.30 12.34 -16.05
N ASP A 43 6.16 11.19 -15.37
CA ASP A 43 6.62 9.86 -15.83
C ASP A 43 5.51 9.01 -16.48
N GLY A 44 4.36 9.60 -16.79
CA GLY A 44 3.19 8.87 -17.33
C GLY A 44 2.28 8.27 -16.27
N THR A 45 2.51 8.57 -14.98
CA THR A 45 1.65 8.09 -13.87
C THR A 45 0.20 8.51 -14.07
N TRP A 46 -0.05 9.78 -14.42
CA TRP A 46 -1.42 10.28 -14.56
C TRP A 46 -2.18 9.60 -15.69
N GLU A 47 -1.56 9.45 -16.85
CA GLU A 47 -2.15 8.80 -18.04
C GLU A 47 -2.52 7.35 -17.72
N TRP A 48 -1.65 6.64 -17.02
CA TRP A 48 -1.92 5.29 -16.56
C TRP A 48 -3.07 5.24 -15.55
N LEU A 49 -3.12 6.18 -14.60
CA LEU A 49 -4.21 6.28 -13.63
C LEU A 49 -5.57 6.52 -14.29
N GLN A 50 -5.61 7.39 -15.31
CA GLN A 50 -6.83 7.61 -16.08
C GLN A 50 -7.30 6.36 -16.83
N ASP A 51 -6.38 5.57 -17.36
CA ASP A 51 -6.70 4.32 -18.06
C ASP A 51 -7.23 3.26 -17.09
N ILE A 52 -6.55 3.07 -15.97
CA ILE A 52 -6.93 2.02 -15.02
C ILE A 52 -8.22 2.33 -14.29
N SER A 53 -8.51 3.60 -13.97
CA SER A 53 -9.76 3.98 -13.31
C SER A 53 -11.01 3.76 -14.18
N LYS A 54 -10.85 3.69 -15.51
CA LYS A 54 -11.93 3.31 -16.43
C LYS A 54 -12.17 1.80 -16.48
N LYS A 55 -11.12 1.01 -16.23
CA LYS A 55 -11.15 -0.46 -16.31
C LYS A 55 -11.48 -1.12 -14.96
N ASP A 56 -11.16 -0.45 -13.87
CA ASP A 56 -11.35 -0.94 -12.51
C ASP A 56 -12.16 0.10 -11.70
N LEU A 57 -13.45 -0.18 -11.52
CA LEU A 57 -14.39 0.70 -10.80
C LEU A 57 -14.06 0.86 -9.31
N GLY A 58 -13.22 -0.01 -8.75
CA GLY A 58 -12.71 0.11 -7.38
C GLY A 58 -11.54 1.10 -7.26
N VAL A 59 -11.07 1.70 -8.36
CA VAL A 59 -9.99 2.69 -8.36
C VAL A 59 -10.55 4.10 -8.42
N LYS A 60 -10.18 4.93 -7.45
CA LYS A 60 -10.47 6.36 -7.39
C LYS A 60 -9.18 7.15 -7.51
N ILE A 61 -9.18 8.18 -8.31
CA ILE A 61 -7.96 8.94 -8.60
C ILE A 61 -8.10 10.43 -8.30
N HIS A 62 -7.04 11.01 -7.77
CA HIS A 62 -6.88 12.46 -7.60
C HIS A 62 -5.61 12.94 -8.31
N ARG A 63 -5.63 14.13 -8.86
CA ARG A 63 -4.43 14.78 -9.43
C ARG A 63 -4.15 16.12 -8.77
N ASN A 64 -2.94 16.29 -8.27
CA ASN A 64 -2.34 17.60 -8.11
C ASN A 64 -1.80 18.04 -9.48
N LYS A 65 -2.34 19.15 -10.03
CA LYS A 65 -1.92 19.64 -11.35
C LYS A 65 -0.56 20.35 -11.34
N GLY A 66 0.05 20.52 -10.16
CA GLY A 66 1.29 21.28 -10.03
C GLY A 66 1.11 22.78 -10.18
N PRO A 67 2.20 23.56 -10.38
CA PRO A 67 3.59 23.05 -10.44
C PRO A 67 4.16 22.59 -9.08
N GLU A 68 3.59 23.07 -7.97
CA GLU A 68 4.10 22.77 -6.64
C GLU A 68 3.55 21.43 -6.12
N ARG A 69 4.38 20.73 -5.36
CA ARG A 69 4.00 19.51 -4.65
C ARG A 69 3.09 19.83 -3.48
N GLN A 70 2.06 19.01 -3.29
CA GLN A 70 1.23 19.07 -2.09
C GLN A 70 1.84 18.26 -0.92
N GLY A 71 2.58 17.22 -1.25
CA GLY A 71 3.24 16.34 -0.27
C GLY A 71 2.31 15.29 0.32
N LEU A 72 2.93 14.30 0.97
CA LEU A 72 2.25 13.09 1.42
C LEU A 72 1.10 13.37 2.41
N VAL A 73 1.34 14.23 3.41
CA VAL A 73 0.36 14.49 4.48
C VAL A 73 -0.95 15.05 3.93
N VAL A 74 -0.85 16.03 3.03
CA VAL A 74 -2.02 16.66 2.39
C VAL A 74 -2.76 15.66 1.53
N LEU A 75 -2.03 14.84 0.78
CA LEU A 75 -2.65 13.85 -0.12
C LEU A 75 -3.29 12.69 0.63
N TYR A 76 -2.70 12.22 1.74
CA TYR A 76 -3.34 11.23 2.60
C TYR A 76 -4.65 11.77 3.17
N ASP A 77 -4.63 12.96 3.77
CA ASP A 77 -5.83 13.60 4.33
C ASP A 77 -6.94 13.76 3.27
N LYS A 78 -6.57 14.24 2.09
CA LYS A 78 -7.47 14.42 0.96
C LYS A 78 -8.08 13.10 0.48
N LEU A 79 -7.27 12.06 0.28
CA LEU A 79 -7.76 10.77 -0.18
C LEU A 79 -8.70 10.12 0.85
N VAL A 80 -8.39 10.25 2.14
CA VAL A 80 -9.25 9.75 3.21
C VAL A 80 -10.58 10.50 3.24
N LYS A 81 -10.58 11.82 3.21
CA LYS A 81 -11.79 12.64 3.37
C LYS A 81 -12.69 12.65 2.15
N ASP A 82 -12.09 12.77 0.96
CA ASP A 82 -12.83 13.08 -0.25
C ASP A 82 -13.09 11.86 -1.14
N TYR A 83 -12.31 10.78 -0.98
CA TYR A 83 -12.32 9.65 -1.90
C TYR A 83 -12.65 8.31 -1.26
N SER A 84 -12.22 8.06 -0.01
CA SER A 84 -12.50 6.76 0.62
C SER A 84 -13.97 6.63 1.03
N THR A 85 -14.52 5.41 0.87
CA THR A 85 -15.93 5.14 1.23
C THR A 85 -16.12 3.97 2.17
N ASN A 86 -15.03 3.27 2.52
CA ASN A 86 -15.10 2.15 3.45
C ASN A 86 -14.75 2.58 4.87
N ASP A 87 -15.31 1.87 5.85
CA ASP A 87 -15.06 2.10 7.29
C ASP A 87 -13.60 1.80 7.68
N VAL A 88 -12.95 0.90 6.94
CA VAL A 88 -11.56 0.51 7.19
C VAL A 88 -10.65 1.15 6.17
N ILE A 89 -9.69 1.91 6.64
CA ILE A 89 -8.72 2.65 5.82
C ILE A 89 -7.34 2.04 6.05
N MET A 90 -6.60 1.84 4.97
CA MET A 90 -5.20 1.40 5.02
C MET A 90 -4.30 2.41 4.34
N ILE A 91 -3.41 3.02 5.12
CA ILE A 91 -2.32 3.83 4.58
C ILE A 91 -1.28 2.89 3.98
N PHE A 92 -1.03 3.05 2.69
CA PHE A 92 -0.14 2.19 1.92
C PHE A 92 0.76 3.03 1.01
N HIS A 93 1.99 2.60 0.79
CA HIS A 93 2.90 3.34 -0.09
C HIS A 93 2.88 2.74 -1.50
N ALA A 94 3.18 3.58 -2.49
CA ALA A 94 3.18 3.19 -3.90
C ALA A 94 4.28 2.19 -4.28
N ASP A 95 5.25 1.97 -3.40
CA ASP A 95 6.40 1.06 -3.56
C ASP A 95 6.30 -0.19 -2.66
N MET A 96 5.09 -0.55 -2.23
CA MET A 96 4.84 -1.72 -1.39
C MET A 96 4.15 -2.84 -2.16
N TYR A 97 4.55 -4.07 -1.89
CA TYR A 97 3.89 -5.28 -2.36
C TYR A 97 2.92 -5.79 -1.30
N ALA A 98 1.64 -5.91 -1.66
CA ALA A 98 0.64 -6.52 -0.80
C ALA A 98 0.75 -8.05 -0.88
N CYS A 99 1.19 -8.69 0.19
CA CYS A 99 1.34 -10.15 0.22
C CYS A 99 -0.02 -10.88 0.30
N PRO A 100 -0.11 -12.14 -0.15
CA PRO A 100 -1.34 -12.92 -0.09
C PRO A 100 -1.89 -13.01 1.34
N GLY A 101 -3.17 -12.65 1.48
CA GLY A 101 -3.90 -12.73 2.76
C GLY A 101 -3.62 -11.59 3.74
N LEU A 102 -2.97 -10.50 3.31
CA LEU A 102 -2.77 -9.30 4.12
C LEU A 102 -4.10 -8.79 4.71
N ASP A 103 -5.14 -8.69 3.89
CA ASP A 103 -6.48 -8.26 4.30
C ASP A 103 -7.06 -9.16 5.40
N LYS A 104 -6.92 -10.47 5.26
CA LYS A 104 -7.39 -11.45 6.28
C LYS A 104 -6.62 -11.31 7.59
N ALA A 105 -5.31 -11.13 7.51
CA ALA A 105 -4.46 -10.94 8.67
C ALA A 105 -4.82 -9.64 9.42
N LEU A 106 -5.04 -8.53 8.69
CA LEU A 106 -5.47 -7.27 9.29
C LEU A 106 -6.80 -7.42 10.05
N PHE A 107 -7.82 -8.01 9.41
CA PHE A 107 -9.13 -8.17 10.05
C PHE A 107 -9.14 -9.10 11.26
N LYS A 108 -8.19 -10.00 11.37
CA LYS A 108 -8.00 -10.85 12.57
C LYS A 108 -7.67 -10.00 13.81
N HIS A 109 -6.95 -8.90 13.63
CA HIS A 109 -6.43 -8.05 14.71
C HIS A 109 -7.15 -6.71 14.85
N LEU A 110 -7.80 -6.23 13.79
CA LEU A 110 -8.47 -4.94 13.78
C LEU A 110 -9.71 -4.96 14.68
N LYS A 111 -9.71 -4.09 15.69
CA LYS A 111 -10.82 -3.89 16.64
C LYS A 111 -11.13 -2.40 16.72
N LYS A 112 -12.33 -2.05 17.15
CA LYS A 112 -12.71 -0.66 17.38
C LYS A 112 -11.70 0.05 18.31
N GLY A 113 -11.15 1.15 17.84
CA GLY A 113 -10.17 1.95 18.56
C GLY A 113 -8.74 1.40 18.54
N THR A 114 -8.44 0.45 17.62
CA THR A 114 -7.08 -0.03 17.42
C THR A 114 -6.54 0.37 16.05
N ILE A 115 -5.23 0.51 15.97
CA ILE A 115 -4.49 0.63 14.72
C ILE A 115 -3.65 -0.64 14.57
N VAL A 116 -3.71 -1.25 13.39
CA VAL A 116 -2.94 -2.45 13.07
C VAL A 116 -1.90 -2.12 12.03
N CYS A 117 -0.63 -2.29 12.37
CA CYS A 117 0.49 -2.15 11.43
C CYS A 117 0.84 -3.51 10.84
N ALA A 118 1.04 -3.57 9.54
CA ALA A 118 1.61 -4.76 8.92
C ALA A 118 3.14 -4.71 8.99
N THR A 119 3.75 -5.85 9.28
CA THR A 119 5.22 -5.96 9.27
C THR A 119 5.74 -5.82 7.85
N ARG A 120 6.74 -4.97 7.65
CA ARG A 120 7.46 -4.85 6.38
C ARG A 120 8.56 -5.89 6.28
N VAL A 121 8.71 -6.46 5.11
CA VAL A 121 9.89 -7.25 4.72
C VAL A 121 10.62 -6.42 3.67
N GLU A 122 11.85 -6.03 3.96
CA GLU A 122 12.61 -5.14 3.08
C GLU A 122 14.12 -5.46 3.12
N PRO A 123 14.86 -5.17 2.04
CA PRO A 123 16.32 -5.29 2.04
C PRO A 123 16.96 -4.31 3.03
N SER A 124 18.25 -4.50 3.32
CA SER A 124 19.00 -3.69 4.30
C SER A 124 19.34 -2.29 3.76
N LEU A 125 18.33 -1.55 3.26
CA LEU A 125 18.51 -0.19 2.75
C LEU A 125 18.31 0.89 3.82
N HIS A 126 17.60 0.55 4.89
CA HIS A 126 17.28 1.47 5.98
C HIS A 126 17.67 0.88 7.34
N PRO A 127 17.87 1.71 8.36
CA PRO A 127 18.15 1.23 9.71
C PRO A 127 17.14 0.19 10.21
N PRO A 128 17.54 -0.79 11.02
CA PRO A 128 16.63 -1.78 11.59
C PRO A 128 15.58 -1.11 12.49
N GLY A 129 14.40 -1.68 12.54
CA GLY A 129 13.28 -1.23 13.37
C GLY A 129 12.41 -2.41 13.80
N PRO A 130 11.58 -2.23 14.86
CA PRO A 130 10.72 -3.30 15.38
C PRO A 130 9.63 -3.71 14.40
N GLU A 131 9.32 -2.84 13.42
CA GLU A 131 8.24 -2.98 12.45
C GLU A 131 8.64 -3.73 11.19
N LYS A 132 9.90 -4.16 11.07
CA LYS A 132 10.40 -4.77 9.84
C LYS A 132 11.24 -6.02 10.05
N ILE A 133 11.26 -6.81 9.01
CA ILE A 133 12.14 -7.96 8.83
C ILE A 133 13.10 -7.64 7.71
N VAL A 134 14.41 -7.76 7.97
CA VAL A 134 15.42 -7.55 6.93
C VAL A 134 15.61 -8.84 6.15
N ALA A 135 15.19 -8.82 4.89
CA ALA A 135 15.41 -9.90 3.94
C ALA A 135 15.37 -9.33 2.52
N ASP A 136 16.20 -9.88 1.63
CA ASP A 136 16.37 -9.39 0.28
C ASP A 136 15.72 -10.35 -0.74
N TYR A 137 14.76 -9.79 -1.49
CA TYR A 137 14.05 -10.44 -2.58
C TYR A 137 14.12 -9.62 -3.88
N GLY A 138 15.08 -8.71 -3.98
CA GLY A 138 15.22 -7.72 -5.05
C GLY A 138 14.83 -6.31 -4.58
N ILE A 139 15.47 -5.32 -5.20
CA ILE A 139 15.27 -3.90 -4.86
C ILE A 139 14.25 -3.29 -5.83
N GLU A 140 14.30 -3.69 -7.09
CA GLU A 140 13.44 -3.17 -8.14
C GLU A 140 12.27 -4.14 -8.42
N PRO A 141 11.09 -3.66 -8.88
CA PRO A 141 9.95 -4.53 -9.19
C PRO A 141 10.27 -5.67 -10.16
N GLU A 142 11.20 -5.42 -11.11
CA GLU A 142 11.64 -6.41 -12.10
C GLU A 142 12.59 -7.47 -11.53
N GLU A 143 13.23 -7.16 -10.40
CA GLU A 143 14.16 -8.05 -9.71
C GLU A 143 13.47 -8.82 -8.57
N PHE A 144 12.21 -8.49 -8.26
CA PHE A 144 11.48 -9.09 -7.15
C PHE A 144 11.25 -10.57 -7.35
N ASP A 145 11.96 -11.40 -6.58
CA ASP A 145 11.77 -12.85 -6.53
C ASP A 145 10.52 -13.20 -5.71
N GLU A 146 9.34 -13.04 -6.37
CA GLU A 146 8.04 -13.33 -5.74
C GLU A 146 7.97 -14.78 -5.25
N GLN A 147 8.53 -15.75 -5.99
CA GLN A 147 8.44 -17.16 -5.63
C GLN A 147 9.22 -17.46 -4.35
N LYS A 148 10.42 -16.95 -4.23
CA LYS A 148 11.24 -17.07 -3.02
C LYS A 148 10.57 -16.36 -1.85
N PHE A 149 10.08 -15.12 -2.06
CA PHE A 149 9.35 -14.38 -1.04
C PHE A 149 8.14 -15.15 -0.51
N LEU A 150 7.31 -15.72 -1.40
CA LEU A 150 6.12 -16.48 -1.01
C LEU A 150 6.46 -17.79 -0.28
N THR A 151 7.58 -18.42 -0.64
CA THR A 151 8.08 -19.62 0.05
C THR A 151 8.47 -19.28 1.50
N ASP A 152 9.16 -18.15 1.68
CA ASP A 152 9.63 -17.72 3.00
C ASP A 152 8.53 -17.03 3.85
N LEU A 153 7.41 -16.64 3.24
CA LEU A 153 6.36 -15.86 3.90
C LEU A 153 5.83 -16.51 5.18
N ASN A 154 5.73 -17.84 5.22
CA ASN A 154 5.28 -18.57 6.42
C ASN A 154 6.23 -18.42 7.62
N ASN A 155 7.52 -18.14 7.37
CA ASN A 155 8.50 -17.89 8.43
C ASN A 155 8.30 -16.51 9.09
N PHE A 156 7.56 -15.61 8.44
CA PHE A 156 7.31 -14.24 8.88
C PHE A 156 5.95 -14.06 9.54
N ARG A 157 5.03 -15.02 9.35
CA ARG A 157 3.66 -14.96 9.89
C ARG A 157 3.62 -15.16 11.40
N ASP A 158 2.55 -14.67 12.01
CA ASP A 158 2.16 -14.89 13.41
C ASP A 158 3.15 -14.38 14.47
N LYS A 159 3.97 -13.39 14.12
CA LYS A 159 4.81 -12.68 15.09
C LYS A 159 4.12 -11.40 15.55
N GLU A 160 3.02 -11.55 16.29
CA GLU A 160 2.32 -10.39 16.87
C GLU A 160 3.20 -9.69 17.90
N LYS A 161 3.31 -8.38 17.79
CA LYS A 161 4.01 -7.53 18.74
C LYS A 161 3.19 -6.27 19.01
N ILE A 162 3.12 -5.87 20.26
CA ILE A 162 2.70 -4.52 20.63
C ILE A 162 3.94 -3.64 20.50
N THR A 163 3.88 -2.61 19.65
CA THR A 163 4.97 -1.68 19.41
C THR A 163 4.61 -0.29 19.89
N ASN A 164 5.60 0.49 20.29
CA ASN A 164 5.45 1.93 20.53
C ASN A 164 5.59 2.65 19.20
N GLY A 165 4.52 3.27 18.73
CA GLY A 165 4.47 4.00 17.48
C GLY A 165 3.62 3.32 16.40
N ILE A 166 3.36 4.07 15.33
CA ILE A 166 2.59 3.64 14.16
C ILE A 166 3.52 3.66 12.95
N PHE A 167 3.59 2.55 12.24
CA PHE A 167 4.48 2.39 11.09
C PHE A 167 3.67 1.96 9.87
N ALA A 168 3.88 2.61 8.73
CA ALA A 168 3.25 2.19 7.47
C ALA A 168 3.82 0.84 6.99
N PRO A 169 2.98 -0.04 6.40
CA PRO A 169 1.55 0.16 6.18
C PRO A 169 0.71 -0.10 7.45
N TRP A 170 -0.33 0.68 7.66
CA TRP A 170 -1.22 0.52 8.81
C TRP A 170 -2.70 0.73 8.43
N ALA A 171 -3.59 0.07 9.18
CA ALA A 171 -5.03 0.16 9.02
C ALA A 171 -5.74 0.59 10.31
N ILE A 172 -6.85 1.30 10.18
CA ILE A 172 -7.74 1.74 11.25
C ILE A 172 -9.20 1.54 10.84
#